data_a508a8c0361ef5a660338472644158b5
#
_entry.id   a508a8c0361ef5a660338472644158b5
#
_cell.length_a   1.000
_cell.length_b   1.000
_cell.length_c   1.000
_cell.angle_alpha   90.00
_cell.angle_beta   90.00
_cell.angle_gamma   90.00
#
_symmetry.space_group_name_H-M   'P 1'
#
loop_
_entity.id
_entity.type
_entity.pdbx_description
1 polymer ?
#
loop_
_entity_poly.entity_id
_entity_poly.type
_entity_poly.pdbx_seq_one_letter_code
_entity_poly.pdbx_strand_id
1 'polypeptide(L)'
;MIRRYNADDEIQNARRNHTVMNTLWAPWRSEYITRPKDVSCVFCTAPQGEDPLILKKTKSCFAIMNRFPYTTGHCLVAPNRHVGDIAEVSQKEFSEIISLVKEIVSAVRKAMNPDGFNVGCNIGAVAGAGIADHFHVHIVPRWSGDTNFMPVISDSHIISEHILVTRDKIAEQLSGAQ
;
A
#
# COMPACT_ATOMS: atom_id res chain seq x y z
N MET A 1 -16.30 1.40 52.60
CA MET A 1 -16.96 0.22 51.98
C MET A 1 -16.21 -0.10 50.67
N ILE A 2 -15.27 -1.08 50.73
CA ILE A 2 -14.41 -1.41 49.57
C ILE A 2 -15.17 -2.47 48.77
N ARG A 3 -15.56 -2.11 47.52
CA ARG A 3 -16.13 -3.10 46.57
C ARG A 3 -15.04 -4.08 46.22
N ARG A 4 -15.24 -5.36 46.50
CA ARG A 4 -14.39 -6.44 46.06
C ARG A 4 -14.51 -6.54 44.52
N TYR A 5 -13.37 -6.49 43.88
CA TYR A 5 -13.21 -6.68 42.44
C TYR A 5 -13.48 -8.17 42.12
N ASN A 6 -14.40 -8.45 41.23
CA ASN A 6 -14.76 -9.83 40.85
C ASN A 6 -14.32 -10.09 39.39
N ALA A 7 -13.21 -10.77 39.25
CA ALA A 7 -12.62 -11.08 37.92
C ALA A 7 -13.56 -11.93 37.02
N ASP A 8 -14.47 -12.69 37.63
CA ASP A 8 -15.41 -13.54 36.88
C ASP A 8 -16.47 -12.73 36.12
N ASP A 9 -16.85 -11.52 36.62
CA ASP A 9 -17.80 -10.65 35.94
C ASP A 9 -17.21 -10.01 34.69
N GLU A 10 -15.90 -9.73 34.65
CA GLU A 10 -15.23 -9.23 33.46
C GLU A 10 -15.08 -10.30 32.37
N ILE A 11 -14.79 -11.53 32.77
CA ILE A 11 -14.67 -12.65 31.82
C ILE A 11 -16.03 -12.98 31.18
N GLN A 12 -17.13 -12.89 31.95
CA GLN A 12 -18.46 -13.06 31.40
C GLN A 12 -18.92 -11.89 30.52
N ASN A 13 -18.51 -10.66 30.84
CA ASN A 13 -18.81 -9.49 30.02
C ASN A 13 -17.99 -9.46 28.72
N ALA A 14 -16.74 -9.92 28.75
CA ALA A 14 -15.91 -10.10 27.54
C ALA A 14 -16.47 -11.14 26.56
N ARG A 15 -17.16 -12.18 27.08
CA ARG A 15 -17.83 -13.20 26.25
C ARG A 15 -19.15 -12.74 25.62
N ARG A 16 -19.75 -11.64 26.07
CA ARG A 16 -20.98 -11.04 25.50
C ARG A 16 -20.74 -9.97 24.45
N ASN A 17 -19.51 -9.50 24.31
CA ASN A 17 -19.13 -8.62 23.21
C ASN A 17 -18.89 -9.47 21.95
N HIS A 18 -19.97 -10.02 21.36
CA HIS A 18 -19.99 -10.33 19.96
C HIS A 18 -19.74 -9.01 19.23
N THR A 19 -18.49 -8.80 18.83
CA THR A 19 -18.17 -7.76 17.87
C THR A 19 -19.05 -8.00 16.66
N VAL A 20 -20.08 -7.17 16.49
CA VAL A 20 -20.87 -7.17 15.26
C VAL A 20 -19.87 -6.79 14.18
N MET A 21 -19.44 -7.76 13.36
CA MET A 21 -18.58 -7.50 12.22
C MET A 21 -19.35 -6.59 11.27
N ASN A 22 -18.96 -5.32 11.22
CA ASN A 22 -19.51 -4.39 10.26
C ASN A 22 -19.09 -4.85 8.86
N THR A 23 -20.04 -5.33 8.08
CA THR A 23 -19.78 -5.73 6.71
C THR A 23 -19.72 -4.48 5.83
N LEU A 24 -18.52 -4.14 5.37
CA LEU A 24 -18.33 -3.11 4.36
C LEU A 24 -18.43 -3.73 2.96
N TRP A 25 -19.23 -3.10 2.11
CA TRP A 25 -19.35 -3.50 0.72
C TRP A 25 -18.07 -3.11 -0.04
N ALA A 26 -17.22 -4.08 -0.35
CA ALA A 26 -15.91 -3.88 -0.96
C ALA A 26 -15.74 -4.86 -2.15
N PRO A 27 -16.45 -4.64 -3.28
CA PRO A 27 -16.46 -5.57 -4.41
C PRO A 27 -15.08 -5.80 -5.02
N TRP A 28 -14.16 -4.84 -4.93
CA TRP A 28 -12.76 -4.97 -5.36
C TRP A 28 -11.98 -6.03 -4.57
N ARG A 29 -12.42 -6.40 -3.35
CA ARG A 29 -11.80 -7.48 -2.58
C ARG A 29 -12.19 -8.87 -3.09
N SER A 30 -13.25 -9.00 -3.90
CA SER A 30 -13.67 -10.28 -4.45
C SER A 30 -12.55 -10.91 -5.31
N GLU A 31 -11.86 -10.13 -6.12
CA GLU A 31 -10.71 -10.60 -6.90
C GLU A 31 -9.57 -11.11 -6.01
N TYR A 32 -9.35 -10.50 -4.85
CA TYR A 32 -8.34 -10.95 -3.88
C TYR A 32 -8.74 -12.26 -3.20
N ILE A 33 -10.04 -12.44 -2.90
CA ILE A 33 -10.56 -13.62 -2.19
C ILE A 33 -10.70 -14.81 -3.14
N THR A 34 -11.13 -14.57 -4.38
CA THR A 34 -11.41 -15.61 -5.39
C THR A 34 -10.19 -15.99 -6.22
N ARG A 35 -9.15 -15.16 -6.22
CA ARG A 35 -7.89 -15.53 -6.87
C ARG A 35 -7.37 -16.82 -6.25
N PRO A 36 -7.05 -17.86 -7.05
CA PRO A 36 -6.27 -18.97 -6.56
C PRO A 36 -5.05 -18.38 -5.86
N LYS A 37 -4.70 -18.89 -4.68
CA LYS A 37 -3.45 -18.53 -4.00
C LYS A 37 -2.31 -19.16 -4.80
N ASP A 38 -2.17 -18.69 -6.02
CA ASP A 38 -1.07 -19.05 -6.88
C ASP A 38 0.20 -18.49 -6.25
N VAL A 39 1.18 -19.34 -6.14
CA VAL A 39 2.43 -19.17 -5.41
C VAL A 39 3.32 -18.07 -6.04
N SER A 40 2.85 -17.39 -7.09
CA SER A 40 3.63 -16.39 -7.80
C SER A 40 3.58 -15.01 -7.13
N CYS A 41 4.75 -14.48 -6.83
CA CYS A 41 4.90 -13.12 -6.30
C CYS A 41 4.34 -12.09 -7.29
N VAL A 42 3.39 -11.26 -6.85
CA VAL A 42 2.79 -10.22 -7.71
C VAL A 42 3.82 -9.24 -8.27
N PHE A 43 4.89 -8.93 -7.52
CA PHE A 43 5.96 -8.05 -7.99
C PHE A 43 6.87 -8.71 -9.03
N CYS A 44 6.92 -10.05 -9.08
CA CYS A 44 7.62 -10.76 -10.14
C CYS A 44 6.80 -10.83 -11.43
N THR A 45 5.47 -10.93 -11.32
CA THR A 45 4.58 -11.12 -12.47
C THR A 45 4.13 -9.80 -13.10
N ALA A 46 3.85 -8.76 -12.30
CA ALA A 46 3.34 -7.47 -12.79
C ALA A 46 4.23 -6.83 -13.87
N PRO A 47 5.57 -6.75 -13.73
CA PRO A 47 6.42 -6.13 -14.75
C PRO A 47 6.57 -6.97 -16.02
N GLN A 48 6.26 -8.28 -16.00
CA GLN A 48 6.36 -9.17 -17.15
C GLN A 48 5.12 -9.11 -18.06
N GLY A 49 3.97 -8.70 -17.50
CA GLY A 49 2.70 -8.57 -18.19
C GLY A 49 2.34 -7.12 -18.53
N GLU A 50 1.08 -6.96 -18.96
CA GLU A 50 0.44 -5.65 -19.18
C GLU A 50 -0.43 -5.29 -17.95
N ASP A 51 0.14 -5.33 -16.74
CA ASP A 51 -0.62 -4.91 -15.55
C ASP A 51 -0.96 -3.42 -15.68
N PRO A 52 -2.27 -3.07 -15.71
CA PRO A 52 -2.71 -1.69 -15.94
C PRO A 52 -2.29 -0.73 -14.82
N LEU A 53 -1.80 -1.24 -13.69
CA LEU A 53 -1.35 -0.42 -12.56
C LEU A 53 0.13 -0.02 -12.65
N ILE A 54 0.89 -0.56 -13.60
CA ILE A 54 2.28 -0.16 -13.83
C ILE A 54 2.33 1.32 -14.24
N LEU A 55 3.19 2.07 -13.58
CA LEU A 55 3.49 3.47 -13.89
C LEU A 55 4.72 3.61 -14.78
N LYS A 56 5.79 2.90 -14.42
CA LYS A 56 7.05 2.95 -15.15
C LYS A 56 7.88 1.70 -14.89
N LYS A 57 8.57 1.22 -15.94
CA LYS A 57 9.57 0.15 -15.86
C LYS A 57 10.95 0.71 -16.19
N THR A 58 11.95 0.26 -15.43
CA THR A 58 13.36 0.56 -15.70
C THR A 58 14.15 -0.73 -15.86
N LYS A 59 15.48 -0.63 -15.97
CA LYS A 59 16.34 -1.81 -16.16
C LYS A 59 16.30 -2.76 -14.95
N SER A 60 16.31 -2.26 -13.73
CA SER A 60 16.41 -3.07 -12.51
C SER A 60 15.25 -2.89 -11.54
N CYS A 61 14.33 -1.97 -11.78
CA CYS A 61 13.16 -1.76 -10.92
C CYS A 61 11.94 -1.26 -11.71
N PHE A 62 10.80 -1.20 -11.05
CA PHE A 62 9.57 -0.66 -11.61
C PHE A 62 8.75 0.08 -10.55
N ALA A 63 7.86 0.95 -10.99
CA ALA A 63 6.86 1.61 -10.18
C ALA A 63 5.46 1.15 -10.56
N ILE A 64 4.62 0.91 -9.55
CA ILE A 64 3.25 0.42 -9.70
C ILE A 64 2.32 1.11 -8.69
N MET A 65 1.05 1.33 -9.04
CA MET A 65 0.04 1.72 -8.08
C MET A 65 -0.22 0.60 -7.07
N ASN A 66 -0.35 0.94 -5.79
CA ASN A 66 -0.73 -0.06 -4.81
C ASN A 66 -2.22 -0.42 -4.98
N ARG A 67 -2.51 -1.69 -5.28
CA ARG A 67 -3.87 -2.22 -5.42
C ARG A 67 -4.70 -2.09 -4.14
N PHE A 68 -4.03 -2.01 -2.98
CA PHE A 68 -4.62 -1.82 -1.65
C PHE A 68 -4.08 -0.54 -1.02
N PRO A 69 -4.47 0.64 -1.55
CA PRO A 69 -3.85 1.90 -1.18
C PRO A 69 -4.23 2.32 0.24
N TYR A 70 -3.29 2.95 0.97
CA TYR A 70 -3.56 3.59 2.26
C TYR A 70 -4.25 4.94 2.07
N THR A 71 -3.85 5.66 1.01
CA THR A 71 -4.47 6.92 0.56
C THR A 71 -4.55 6.90 -0.97
N THR A 72 -5.36 7.79 -1.56
CA THR A 72 -5.38 7.98 -3.02
C THR A 72 -3.97 8.33 -3.52
N GLY A 73 -3.50 7.67 -4.60
CA GLY A 73 -2.16 7.93 -5.14
C GLY A 73 -1.02 7.15 -4.48
N HIS A 74 -1.31 6.17 -3.61
CA HIS A 74 -0.30 5.30 -3.02
C HIS A 74 0.39 4.46 -4.08
N CYS A 75 1.69 4.69 -4.27
CA CYS A 75 2.55 3.98 -5.23
C CYS A 75 3.57 3.11 -4.50
N LEU A 76 4.08 2.11 -5.22
CA LEU A 76 5.15 1.22 -4.78
C LEU A 76 6.27 1.24 -5.81
N VAL A 77 7.51 1.16 -5.35
CA VAL A 77 8.70 0.93 -6.20
C VAL A 77 9.39 -0.34 -5.72
N ALA A 78 9.60 -1.29 -6.62
CA ALA A 78 10.21 -2.59 -6.32
C ALA A 78 11.29 -2.95 -7.32
N PRO A 79 12.33 -3.73 -6.93
CA PRO A 79 13.28 -4.30 -7.88
C PRO A 79 12.59 -5.33 -8.80
N ASN A 80 13.12 -5.51 -10.01
CA ASN A 80 12.67 -6.57 -10.91
C ASN A 80 13.06 -7.97 -10.40
N ARG A 81 14.14 -8.05 -9.64
CA ARG A 81 14.65 -9.27 -9.01
C ARG A 81 13.88 -9.58 -7.74
N HIS A 82 13.50 -10.85 -7.56
CA HIS A 82 12.87 -11.32 -6.34
C HIS A 82 13.89 -11.31 -5.18
N VAL A 83 13.73 -10.40 -4.25
CA VAL A 83 14.59 -10.23 -3.08
C VAL A 83 13.76 -9.62 -1.94
N GLY A 84 13.78 -10.22 -0.75
CA GLY A 84 12.93 -9.81 0.37
C GLY A 84 13.61 -8.81 1.32
N ASP A 85 14.92 -8.86 1.45
CA ASP A 85 15.66 -8.04 2.39
C ASP A 85 16.42 -6.90 1.69
N ILE A 86 16.36 -5.70 2.25
CA ILE A 86 17.12 -4.54 1.78
C ILE A 86 18.63 -4.79 1.76
N ALA A 87 19.14 -5.61 2.69
CA ALA A 87 20.55 -5.95 2.76
C ALA A 87 21.03 -6.77 1.54
N GLU A 88 20.12 -7.46 0.84
CA GLU A 88 20.39 -8.23 -0.35
C GLU A 88 20.23 -7.43 -1.65
N VAL A 89 19.67 -6.22 -1.58
CA VAL A 89 19.56 -5.30 -2.72
C VAL A 89 20.94 -4.71 -3.01
N SER A 90 21.43 -4.90 -4.25
CA SER A 90 22.73 -4.34 -4.63
C SER A 90 22.72 -2.81 -4.61
N GLN A 91 23.87 -2.18 -4.37
CA GLN A 91 24.00 -0.72 -4.34
C GLN A 91 23.50 -0.07 -5.66
N LYS A 92 23.69 -0.73 -6.80
CA LYS A 92 23.23 -0.26 -8.09
C LYS A 92 21.70 -0.28 -8.20
N GLU A 93 21.07 -1.39 -7.83
CA GLU A 93 19.61 -1.52 -7.79
C GLU A 93 19.00 -0.49 -6.83
N PHE A 94 19.60 -0.35 -5.64
CA PHE A 94 19.13 0.61 -4.63
C PHE A 94 19.19 2.05 -5.15
N SER A 95 20.28 2.43 -5.81
CA SER A 95 20.41 3.76 -6.42
C SER A 95 19.35 4.02 -7.49
N GLU A 96 19.02 3.01 -8.30
CA GLU A 96 17.98 3.10 -9.33
C GLU A 96 16.57 3.18 -8.71
N ILE A 97 16.30 2.39 -7.65
CA ILE A 97 15.07 2.45 -6.87
C ILE A 97 14.86 3.86 -6.31
N ILE A 98 15.86 4.46 -5.66
CA ILE A 98 15.76 5.80 -5.08
C ILE A 98 15.58 6.87 -6.17
N SER A 99 16.22 6.71 -7.32
CA SER A 99 16.02 7.61 -8.47
C SER A 99 14.57 7.53 -8.98
N LEU A 100 14.01 6.34 -9.10
CA LEU A 100 12.63 6.15 -9.50
C LEU A 100 11.64 6.66 -8.43
N VAL A 101 11.92 6.47 -7.12
CA VAL A 101 11.13 7.06 -6.03
C VAL A 101 11.06 8.59 -6.17
N LYS A 102 12.19 9.26 -6.42
CA LYS A 102 12.21 10.72 -6.63
C LYS A 102 11.35 11.14 -7.81
N GLU A 103 11.40 10.39 -8.90
CA GLU A 103 10.62 10.66 -10.10
C GLU A 103 9.12 10.49 -9.83
N ILE A 104 8.71 9.40 -9.18
CA ILE A 104 7.30 9.15 -8.80
C ILE A 104 6.79 10.23 -7.83
N VAL A 105 7.56 10.61 -6.82
CA VAL A 105 7.20 11.71 -5.90
C VAL A 105 6.96 13.01 -6.68
N SER A 106 7.82 13.34 -7.66
CA SER A 106 7.65 14.51 -8.50
C SER A 106 6.38 14.43 -9.36
N ALA A 107 6.12 13.28 -9.97
CA ALA A 107 4.92 13.07 -10.79
C ALA A 107 3.63 13.17 -9.97
N VAL A 108 3.57 12.50 -8.81
CA VAL A 108 2.42 12.57 -7.90
C VAL A 108 2.20 14.00 -7.39
N ARG A 109 3.28 14.75 -7.08
CA ARG A 109 3.19 16.15 -6.67
C ARG A 109 2.53 17.01 -7.74
N LYS A 110 2.92 16.83 -9.00
CA LYS A 110 2.34 17.58 -10.13
C LYS A 110 0.90 17.17 -10.42
N ALA A 111 0.58 15.86 -10.32
CA ALA A 111 -0.73 15.33 -10.65
C ALA A 111 -1.79 15.63 -9.60
N MET A 112 -1.42 15.66 -8.31
CA MET A 112 -2.38 15.60 -7.19
C MET A 112 -2.16 16.69 -6.13
N ASN A 113 -1.07 17.44 -6.18
CA ASN A 113 -0.71 18.51 -5.24
C ASN A 113 -0.84 18.11 -3.75
N PRO A 114 -0.22 17.02 -3.28
CA PRO A 114 -0.24 16.68 -1.86
C PRO A 114 0.58 17.66 -1.02
N ASP A 115 0.21 17.81 0.27
CA ASP A 115 0.93 18.63 1.24
C ASP A 115 2.25 17.97 1.67
N GLY A 116 2.34 16.63 1.59
CA GLY A 116 3.51 15.86 1.99
C GLY A 116 3.51 14.42 1.49
N PHE A 117 4.54 13.67 1.89
CA PHE A 117 4.68 12.24 1.58
C PHE A 117 5.23 11.47 2.76
N ASN A 118 4.73 10.25 2.97
CA ASN A 118 5.43 9.23 3.71
C ASN A 118 6.12 8.29 2.72
N VAL A 119 7.43 8.16 2.81
CA VAL A 119 8.22 7.25 1.98
C VAL A 119 8.99 6.31 2.88
N GLY A 120 8.86 5.00 2.65
CA GLY A 120 9.50 3.99 3.49
C GLY A 120 9.24 2.57 3.02
N CYS A 121 9.82 1.59 3.73
CA CYS A 121 9.62 0.16 3.45
C CYS A 121 9.35 -0.60 4.75
N ASN A 122 8.62 -1.72 4.63
CA ASN A 122 8.42 -2.69 5.69
C ASN A 122 9.28 -3.92 5.39
N ILE A 123 10.10 -4.36 6.33
CA ILE A 123 10.96 -5.53 6.18
C ILE A 123 10.48 -6.60 7.14
N GLY A 124 10.03 -7.74 6.58
CA GLY A 124 9.45 -8.83 7.34
C GLY A 124 7.95 -8.64 7.68
N ALA A 125 7.26 -9.76 7.86
CA ALA A 125 5.81 -9.78 8.09
C ALA A 125 5.39 -9.06 9.38
N VAL A 126 6.16 -9.15 10.45
CA VAL A 126 5.88 -8.49 11.75
C VAL A 126 5.99 -6.97 11.67
N ALA A 127 6.71 -6.44 10.67
CA ALA A 127 6.81 -5.01 10.39
C ALA A 127 5.68 -4.51 9.48
N GLY A 128 4.73 -5.37 9.12
CA GLY A 128 3.59 -5.00 8.29
C GLY A 128 3.78 -5.17 6.78
N ALA A 129 4.83 -5.89 6.34
CA ALA A 129 5.00 -6.22 4.93
C ALA A 129 3.90 -7.18 4.46
N GLY A 130 3.02 -6.71 3.58
CA GLY A 130 1.97 -7.54 2.96
C GLY A 130 2.54 -8.60 2.00
N ILE A 131 3.71 -8.33 1.41
CA ILE A 131 4.53 -9.23 0.60
C ILE A 131 5.94 -9.16 1.18
N ALA A 132 6.20 -10.03 2.17
CA ALA A 132 7.47 -10.00 2.92
C ALA A 132 8.68 -10.46 2.08
N ASP A 133 8.45 -11.32 1.08
CA ASP A 133 9.50 -11.95 0.29
C ASP A 133 9.95 -11.12 -0.93
N HIS A 134 9.37 -9.93 -1.11
CA HIS A 134 9.78 -9.02 -2.19
C HIS A 134 9.88 -7.58 -1.67
N PHE A 135 11.09 -7.08 -1.58
CA PHE A 135 11.39 -5.71 -1.13
C PHE A 135 10.66 -4.67 -1.98
N HIS A 136 10.04 -3.70 -1.33
CA HIS A 136 9.38 -2.60 -1.99
C HIS A 136 9.35 -1.35 -1.13
N VAL A 137 9.39 -0.20 -1.78
CA VAL A 137 9.31 1.11 -1.14
C VAL A 137 7.92 1.69 -1.39
N HIS A 138 7.25 2.06 -0.31
CA HIS A 138 5.98 2.77 -0.33
C HIS A 138 6.18 4.26 -0.57
N ILE A 139 5.32 4.86 -1.38
CA ILE A 139 5.20 6.31 -1.59
C ILE A 139 3.74 6.66 -1.34
N VAL A 140 3.48 7.28 -0.20
CA VAL A 140 2.13 7.59 0.28
C VAL A 140 1.96 9.11 0.32
N PRO A 141 1.20 9.70 -0.60
CA PRO A 141 0.91 11.13 -0.55
C PRO A 141 -0.03 11.44 0.62
N ARG A 142 0.15 12.63 1.20
CA ARG A 142 -0.58 13.07 2.37
C ARG A 142 -1.14 14.47 2.15
N TRP A 143 -2.35 14.71 2.67
CA TRP A 143 -3.01 16.02 2.68
C TRP A 143 -3.44 16.37 4.08
N SER A 144 -3.50 17.66 4.37
CA SER A 144 -4.11 18.17 5.58
C SER A 144 -5.59 17.73 5.62
N GLY A 145 -5.99 16.98 6.64
CA GLY A 145 -7.33 16.41 6.72
C GLY A 145 -7.59 15.16 5.87
N ASP A 146 -6.58 14.45 5.40
CA ASP A 146 -6.73 13.17 4.68
C ASP A 146 -7.28 12.02 5.55
N THR A 147 -7.34 12.24 6.85
CA THR A 147 -7.95 11.34 7.82
C THR A 147 -9.22 11.99 8.41
N ASN A 148 -10.30 11.25 8.46
CA ASN A 148 -11.56 11.64 9.09
C ASN A 148 -11.90 10.71 10.27
N PHE A 149 -13.15 10.74 10.74
CA PHE A 149 -13.58 9.90 11.85
C PHE A 149 -13.81 8.41 11.49
N MET A 150 -13.85 8.04 10.20
CA MET A 150 -14.14 6.67 9.74
C MET A 150 -13.19 5.62 10.30
N PRO A 151 -11.85 5.82 10.38
CA PRO A 151 -10.96 4.88 11.02
C PRO A 151 -11.31 4.61 12.49
N VAL A 152 -11.84 5.62 13.20
CA VAL A 152 -12.18 5.51 14.62
C VAL A 152 -13.47 4.71 14.83
N ILE A 153 -14.48 4.89 13.97
CA ILE A 153 -15.80 4.26 14.15
C ILE A 153 -15.94 2.92 13.41
N SER A 154 -15.16 2.67 12.35
CA SER A 154 -15.34 1.50 11.49
C SER A 154 -14.03 0.85 11.04
N ASP A 155 -12.89 1.29 11.55
CA ASP A 155 -11.55 0.82 11.12
C ASP A 155 -11.40 0.83 9.58
N SER A 156 -11.92 1.89 8.94
CA SER A 156 -12.03 2.00 7.49
C SER A 156 -11.42 3.30 6.98
N HIS A 157 -10.70 3.20 5.87
CA HIS A 157 -10.17 4.35 5.12
C HIS A 157 -11.01 4.61 3.87
N ILE A 158 -11.24 5.88 3.56
CA ILE A 158 -11.95 6.30 2.36
C ILE A 158 -10.94 6.59 1.27
N ILE A 159 -11.07 5.91 0.12
CA ILE A 159 -10.33 6.21 -1.10
C ILE A 159 -11.27 6.98 -2.02
N SER A 160 -10.93 8.23 -2.30
CA SER A 160 -11.82 9.20 -2.95
C SER A 160 -11.84 9.14 -4.47
N GLU A 161 -10.93 8.39 -5.10
CA GLU A 161 -10.82 8.29 -6.56
C GLU A 161 -10.50 6.87 -7.02
N HIS A 162 -11.02 6.49 -8.19
CA HIS A 162 -10.74 5.18 -8.77
C HIS A 162 -9.26 5.05 -9.16
N ILE A 163 -8.63 3.93 -8.81
CA ILE A 163 -7.19 3.70 -8.94
C ILE A 163 -6.65 3.92 -10.37
N LEU A 164 -7.40 3.53 -11.41
CA LEU A 164 -6.98 3.72 -12.81
C LEU A 164 -7.01 5.19 -13.22
N VAL A 165 -7.97 5.97 -12.73
CA VAL A 165 -8.03 7.43 -12.97
C VAL A 165 -6.82 8.10 -12.35
N THR A 166 -6.50 7.75 -11.10
CA THR A 166 -5.31 8.26 -10.41
C THR A 166 -4.03 7.84 -11.13
N ARG A 167 -3.96 6.57 -11.58
CA ARG A 167 -2.82 6.07 -12.34
C ARG A 167 -2.58 6.87 -13.61
N ASP A 168 -3.63 7.15 -14.39
CA ASP A 168 -3.52 7.90 -15.64
C ASP A 168 -3.00 9.31 -15.40
N LYS A 169 -3.52 10.03 -14.40
CA LYS A 169 -3.03 11.36 -14.01
C LYS A 169 -1.54 11.36 -13.68
N ILE A 170 -1.06 10.34 -12.96
CA ILE A 170 0.36 10.23 -12.60
C ILE A 170 1.20 9.87 -13.83
N ALA A 171 0.73 8.94 -14.67
CA ALA A 171 1.44 8.50 -15.87
C ALA A 171 1.64 9.65 -16.88
N GLU A 172 0.67 10.54 -17.05
CA GLU A 172 0.80 11.76 -17.88
C GLU A 172 1.98 12.62 -17.43
N GLN A 173 2.20 12.77 -16.12
CA GLN A 173 3.30 13.55 -15.58
C GLN A 173 4.67 12.88 -15.75
N LEU A 174 4.71 11.55 -15.88
CA LEU A 174 5.93 10.79 -16.15
C LEU A 174 6.34 10.87 -17.63
N SER A 175 5.37 10.99 -18.54
CA SER A 175 5.61 11.07 -19.99
C SER A 175 6.04 12.47 -20.44
N GLY A 176 5.65 13.53 -19.74
CA GLY A 176 5.98 14.92 -20.04
C GLY A 176 7.33 15.42 -19.51
N ALA A 177 8.14 14.56 -18.92
CA ALA A 177 9.45 14.88 -18.32
C ALA A 177 10.61 14.48 -19.24
N GLN A 178 10.52 14.77 -20.55
CA GLN A 178 11.64 14.70 -21.51
C GLN A 178 12.21 16.09 -21.77
#